data_45ed82081c265872ba9e078972b70398
#
_entry.id   45ed82081c265872ba9e078972b70398
#
_cell.length_a   1.000
_cell.length_b   1.000
_cell.length_c   1.000
_cell.angle_alpha   90.00
_cell.angle_beta   90.00
_cell.angle_gamma   90.00
#
_symmetry.space_group_name_H-M   'P 1'
#
loop_
_entity.id
_entity.type
_entity.pdbx_description
1 polymer ?
#
loop_
_entity_poly.entity_id
_entity_poly.type
_entity_poly.pdbx_seq_one_letter_code
_entity_poly.pdbx_strand_id
1 'polypeptide(L)'
;MKCIDIDRLQPGDIILTASKSTTGKLVRLASKGDVSHAMICVQHGSIIDSTSEGVQARNLQREFFSDDEEVSAFRLRAALPPLEIQRVVDFARSEIGTRYSKIEAARSVAPIGKPRGRRQFCSRLVARAYASVGIQLVEDQDYCTPEELRRSDLLQELEDITVSVTAEEVAAMSERSNPLQLMREAQNAILAFVRSLDPDVENFTDVDRVVREHPEWDAAIADAYRTSGYLDLWGHELSAHPYRYDLALMEEAAEPRLFADMRAYCVGTIREYYSGGLRFSVNLAHYEASQQESPRETVSLLIDLYQTLVRDDERRIETARQWLAKHFPEDVDQHLEWIEPHTPLWFWIVDRVEPRLGASARLSITREHSEEVCSSCGDPAKDYRILNPAEAMPGVPSLRLCGDCVFIRKGFGKVLEPVN
;
A
#
# COMPACT_ATOMS: atom_id res chain seq x y z
N MET A 1 24.77 18.23 3.90
CA MET A 1 23.47 17.68 4.35
C MET A 1 23.38 16.21 3.98
N LYS A 2 22.46 15.45 4.57
CA LYS A 2 22.23 14.04 4.26
C LYS A 2 20.75 13.74 4.08
N CYS A 3 20.43 12.71 3.32
CA CYS A 3 19.10 12.13 3.20
C CYS A 3 19.17 10.62 3.45
N ILE A 4 18.02 9.98 3.59
CA ILE A 4 17.94 8.53 3.78
C ILE A 4 18.10 7.84 2.41
N ASP A 5 18.93 6.78 2.39
CA ASP A 5 19.04 5.86 1.28
C ASP A 5 17.80 4.95 1.27
N ILE A 6 16.85 5.27 0.41
CA ILE A 6 15.57 4.56 0.34
C ILE A 6 15.70 3.11 -0.14
N ASP A 7 16.79 2.76 -0.86
CA ASP A 7 17.05 1.40 -1.35
C ASP A 7 17.38 0.42 -0.22
N ARG A 8 17.79 0.93 0.93
CA ARG A 8 18.05 0.13 2.14
C ARG A 8 16.83 -0.13 2.99
N LEU A 9 15.73 0.58 2.73
CA LEU A 9 14.49 0.46 3.49
C LEU A 9 13.53 -0.57 2.91
N GLN A 10 12.74 -1.14 3.79
CA GLN A 10 11.65 -2.05 3.46
C GLN A 10 10.36 -1.62 4.17
N PRO A 11 9.17 -2.00 3.65
CA PRO A 11 7.92 -1.79 4.39
C PRO A 11 8.00 -2.37 5.80
N GLY A 12 7.54 -1.59 6.78
CA GLY A 12 7.66 -1.92 8.20
C GLY A 12 8.88 -1.31 8.89
N ASP A 13 9.94 -0.89 8.19
CA ASP A 13 11.08 -0.25 8.86
C ASP A 13 10.66 1.03 9.59
N ILE A 14 11.27 1.25 10.75
CA ILE A 14 11.00 2.39 11.63
C ILE A 14 12.15 3.37 11.50
N ILE A 15 11.84 4.62 11.14
CA ILE A 15 12.83 5.68 11.07
C ILE A 15 12.69 6.57 12.30
N LEU A 16 13.79 6.82 12.98
CA LEU A 16 13.86 7.69 14.15
C LEU A 16 14.76 8.89 13.86
N THR A 17 14.30 10.09 14.22
CA THR A 17 15.05 11.32 13.97
C THR A 17 15.06 12.25 15.20
N ALA A 18 16.07 13.10 15.25
CA ALA A 18 16.20 14.18 16.24
C ALA A 18 15.70 15.50 15.67
N SER A 19 14.42 15.82 15.85
CA SER A 19 13.89 17.12 15.41
C SER A 19 14.58 18.29 16.15
N LYS A 20 15.00 19.31 15.41
CA LYS A 20 15.56 20.55 15.97
C LYS A 20 14.51 21.51 16.56
N SER A 21 13.21 21.18 16.41
CA SER A 21 12.12 21.97 16.96
C SER A 21 12.17 22.06 18.49
N THR A 22 11.56 23.10 19.07
CA THR A 22 11.43 23.25 20.52
C THR A 22 10.74 22.04 21.15
N THR A 23 9.69 21.54 20.50
CA THR A 23 8.98 20.32 20.93
C THR A 23 9.89 19.10 20.90
N GLY A 24 10.69 18.92 19.84
CA GLY A 24 11.65 17.82 19.75
C GLY A 24 12.71 17.87 20.84
N LYS A 25 13.22 19.05 21.18
CA LYS A 25 14.16 19.23 22.29
C LYS A 25 13.54 18.85 23.63
N LEU A 26 12.28 19.23 23.86
CA LEU A 26 11.55 18.88 25.09
C LEU A 26 11.29 17.36 25.18
N VAL A 27 10.94 16.71 24.08
CA VAL A 27 10.76 15.25 24.03
C VAL A 27 12.06 14.53 24.39
N ARG A 28 13.20 14.90 23.78
CA ARG A 28 14.51 14.30 24.09
C ARG A 28 14.92 14.51 25.56
N LEU A 29 14.74 15.72 26.05
CA LEU A 29 15.06 16.01 27.46
C LEU A 29 14.21 15.16 28.44
N ALA A 30 12.92 15.03 28.16
CA ALA A 30 11.98 14.30 28.98
C ALA A 30 12.16 12.78 28.90
N SER A 31 12.45 12.23 27.71
CA SER A 31 12.74 10.81 27.51
C SER A 31 14.18 10.41 27.85
N LYS A 32 15.05 11.40 28.13
CA LYS A 32 16.50 11.23 28.28
C LYS A 32 17.13 10.48 27.11
N GLY A 33 16.69 10.83 25.89
CA GLY A 33 17.09 10.16 24.66
C GLY A 33 17.58 11.13 23.59
N ASP A 34 18.10 10.56 22.51
CA ASP A 34 18.69 11.30 21.40
C ASP A 34 17.67 11.56 20.28
N VAL A 35 16.58 10.79 20.22
CA VAL A 35 15.55 10.89 19.17
C VAL A 35 14.25 11.48 19.70
N SER A 36 13.50 12.15 18.83
CA SER A 36 12.26 12.85 19.22
C SER A 36 11.09 12.61 18.26
N HIS A 37 11.32 11.92 17.15
CA HIS A 37 10.31 11.64 16.16
C HIS A 37 10.44 10.22 15.62
N ALA A 38 9.31 9.59 15.29
CA ALA A 38 9.23 8.24 14.75
C ALA A 38 8.33 8.22 13.51
N MET A 39 8.77 7.49 12.50
CA MET A 39 8.08 7.32 11.23
C MET A 39 8.10 5.83 10.86
N ILE A 40 7.13 5.38 10.10
CA ILE A 40 7.05 4.00 9.59
C ILE A 40 7.13 3.99 8.07
N CYS A 41 8.04 3.18 7.52
CA CYS A 41 8.14 2.95 6.09
C CYS A 41 6.96 2.07 5.62
N VAL A 42 6.23 2.53 4.61
CA VAL A 42 5.05 1.81 4.10
C VAL A 42 5.20 1.37 2.66
N GLN A 43 6.20 1.92 1.96
CA GLN A 43 6.52 1.64 0.57
C GLN A 43 7.90 2.23 0.28
N HIS A 44 8.55 1.85 -0.81
CA HIS A 44 9.84 2.40 -1.23
C HIS A 44 9.81 3.95 -1.23
N GLY A 45 10.60 4.56 -0.34
CA GLY A 45 10.66 6.01 -0.17
C GLY A 45 9.43 6.68 0.46
N SER A 46 8.36 5.95 0.75
CA SER A 46 7.15 6.48 1.37
C SER A 46 7.07 6.10 2.85
N ILE A 47 6.81 7.10 3.69
CA ILE A 47 6.60 6.90 5.12
C ILE A 47 5.26 7.47 5.56
N ILE A 48 4.79 7.00 6.71
CA ILE A 48 3.69 7.62 7.44
C ILE A 48 4.20 8.05 8.82
N ASP A 49 3.87 9.27 9.20
CA ASP A 49 4.18 9.82 10.51
C ASP A 49 2.99 10.56 11.11
N SER A 50 3.12 10.96 12.37
CA SER A 50 2.15 11.81 13.04
C SER A 50 2.83 13.06 13.58
N THR A 51 2.43 14.22 13.06
CA THR A 51 2.92 15.55 13.46
C THR A 51 1.78 16.43 13.96
N SER A 52 2.04 17.71 14.23
CA SER A 52 1.00 18.67 14.60
C SER A 52 -0.13 18.81 13.57
N GLU A 53 0.10 18.38 12.34
CA GLU A 53 -0.90 18.36 11.25
C GLU A 53 -1.75 17.10 11.24
N GLY A 54 -1.45 16.13 12.12
CA GLY A 54 -2.06 14.81 12.17
C GLY A 54 -1.19 13.74 11.51
N VAL A 55 -1.79 12.59 11.23
CA VAL A 55 -1.14 11.46 10.54
C VAL A 55 -1.12 11.73 9.05
N GLN A 56 0.06 11.69 8.44
CA GLN A 56 0.27 12.05 7.04
C GLN A 56 1.26 11.10 6.35
N ALA A 57 1.07 10.91 5.05
CA ALA A 57 2.08 10.30 4.19
C ALA A 57 3.12 11.35 3.75
N ARG A 58 4.40 10.95 3.75
CA ARG A 58 5.53 11.79 3.31
C ARG A 58 6.47 11.01 2.41
N ASN A 59 7.28 11.74 1.63
CA ASN A 59 8.31 11.17 0.79
C ASN A 59 9.69 11.43 1.41
N LEU A 60 10.39 10.37 1.79
CA LEU A 60 11.74 10.44 2.36
C LEU A 60 12.77 11.08 1.43
N GLN A 61 12.58 11.02 0.12
CA GLN A 61 13.46 11.69 -0.85
C GLN A 61 13.40 13.22 -0.75
N ARG A 62 12.43 13.77 -0.02
CA ARG A 62 12.26 15.20 0.25
C ARG A 62 12.57 15.60 1.70
N GLU A 63 13.00 14.65 2.52
CA GLU A 63 13.39 14.87 3.91
C GLU A 63 14.92 14.97 3.98
N PHE A 64 15.42 16.19 4.21
CA PHE A 64 16.85 16.48 4.29
C PHE A 64 17.24 16.79 5.73
N PHE A 65 18.33 16.20 6.17
CA PHE A 65 18.84 16.32 7.53
C PHE A 65 20.20 17.03 7.53
N SER A 66 20.50 17.75 8.58
CA SER A 66 21.84 18.29 8.80
C SER A 66 22.80 17.14 9.14
N ASP A 67 24.10 17.32 8.88
CA ASP A 67 25.11 16.29 9.14
C ASP A 67 25.19 15.92 10.64
N ASP A 68 24.91 16.89 11.52
CA ASP A 68 24.86 16.74 12.98
C ASP A 68 23.51 16.22 13.53
N GLU A 69 22.51 15.99 12.70
CA GLU A 69 21.21 15.53 13.12
C GLU A 69 21.18 14.00 13.23
N GLU A 70 20.68 13.48 14.35
CA GLU A 70 20.53 12.04 14.53
C GLU A 70 19.42 11.51 13.61
N VAL A 71 19.78 10.53 12.79
CA VAL A 71 18.88 9.83 11.88
C VAL A 71 19.27 8.36 11.89
N SER A 72 18.37 7.50 12.28
CA SER A 72 18.58 6.07 12.33
C SER A 72 17.35 5.33 11.83
N ALA A 73 17.52 4.12 11.32
CA ALA A 73 16.44 3.24 10.92
C ALA A 73 16.57 1.88 11.61
N PHE A 74 15.45 1.29 11.90
CA PHE A 74 15.36 0.05 12.64
C PHE A 74 14.44 -0.93 11.91
N ARG A 75 14.81 -2.20 11.95
CA ARG A 75 14.03 -3.31 11.42
C ARG A 75 13.77 -4.34 12.51
N LEU A 76 12.64 -5.01 12.45
CA LEU A 76 12.35 -6.11 13.35
C LEU A 76 13.39 -7.23 13.16
N ARG A 77 13.99 -7.73 14.27
CA ARG A 77 15.01 -8.80 14.23
C ARG A 77 14.45 -10.10 13.65
N ALA A 78 13.22 -10.44 14.04
CA ALA A 78 12.51 -11.59 13.50
C ALA A 78 11.69 -11.14 12.29
N ALA A 79 12.02 -11.68 11.12
CA ALA A 79 11.24 -11.38 9.91
C ALA A 79 9.77 -11.77 10.10
N LEU A 80 8.88 -10.85 9.76
CA LEU A 80 7.45 -11.12 9.72
C LEU A 80 7.06 -11.76 8.39
N PRO A 81 6.04 -12.62 8.38
CA PRO A 81 5.41 -13.03 7.14
C PRO A 81 4.92 -11.83 6.32
N PRO A 82 4.95 -11.90 4.98
CA PRO A 82 4.52 -10.78 4.13
C PRO A 82 3.12 -10.24 4.46
N LEU A 83 2.17 -11.11 4.79
CA LEU A 83 0.83 -10.69 5.21
C LEU A 83 0.83 -9.83 6.47
N GLU A 84 1.67 -10.17 7.45
CA GLU A 84 1.73 -9.40 8.70
C GLU A 84 2.39 -8.02 8.48
N ILE A 85 3.42 -7.94 7.63
CA ILE A 85 3.97 -6.65 7.19
C ILE A 85 2.88 -5.82 6.47
N GLN A 86 2.11 -6.44 5.58
CA GLN A 86 1.00 -5.75 4.91
C GLN A 86 -0.02 -5.20 5.92
N ARG A 87 -0.37 -5.95 6.95
CA ARG A 87 -1.28 -5.49 8.01
C ARG A 87 -0.73 -4.33 8.83
N VAL A 88 0.58 -4.33 9.13
CA VAL A 88 1.26 -3.20 9.79
C VAL A 88 1.16 -1.94 8.93
N VAL A 89 1.43 -2.07 7.63
CA VAL A 89 1.34 -0.98 6.64
C VAL A 89 -0.10 -0.49 6.49
N ASP A 90 -1.07 -1.39 6.39
CA ASP A 90 -2.49 -1.06 6.25
C ASP A 90 -3.01 -0.31 7.48
N PHE A 91 -2.59 -0.73 8.69
CA PHE A 91 -2.90 0.02 9.91
C PHE A 91 -2.38 1.45 9.83
N ALA A 92 -1.11 1.65 9.49
CA ALA A 92 -0.54 3.00 9.39
C ALA A 92 -1.28 3.86 8.34
N ARG A 93 -1.65 3.27 7.20
CA ARG A 93 -2.42 3.93 6.14
C ARG A 93 -3.84 4.28 6.56
N SER A 94 -4.52 3.41 7.31
CA SER A 94 -5.89 3.66 7.78
C SER A 94 -5.96 4.81 8.78
N GLU A 95 -4.85 5.13 9.44
CA GLU A 95 -4.75 6.26 10.36
C GLU A 95 -4.50 7.62 9.68
N ILE A 96 -4.27 7.67 8.35
CA ILE A 96 -4.06 8.93 7.64
C ILE A 96 -5.25 9.87 7.86
N GLY A 97 -4.94 11.10 8.25
CA GLY A 97 -5.90 12.13 8.63
C GLY A 97 -6.21 12.19 10.12
N THR A 98 -5.93 11.14 10.90
CA THR A 98 -6.16 11.15 12.36
C THR A 98 -5.43 12.32 13.01
N ARG A 99 -6.16 13.07 13.84
CA ARG A 99 -5.64 14.26 14.51
C ARG A 99 -4.51 13.95 15.49
N TYR A 100 -3.58 14.85 15.60
CA TYR A 100 -2.49 14.75 16.58
C TYR A 100 -2.96 15.06 18.01
N SER A 101 -2.53 14.28 18.97
CA SER A 101 -2.80 14.52 20.39
C SER A 101 -1.60 15.16 21.11
N LYS A 102 -1.56 16.50 21.16
CA LYS A 102 -0.51 17.23 21.90
C LYS A 102 -0.48 16.89 23.40
N ILE A 103 -1.68 16.75 24.00
CA ILE A 103 -1.82 16.46 25.43
C ILE A 103 -1.34 15.06 25.75
N GLU A 104 -1.71 14.07 24.95
CA GLU A 104 -1.32 12.67 25.18
C GLU A 104 0.15 12.43 24.83
N ALA A 105 0.68 13.11 23.80
CA ALA A 105 2.12 13.10 23.52
C ALA A 105 2.95 13.66 24.71
N ALA A 106 2.50 14.73 25.35
CA ALA A 106 3.14 15.24 26.55
C ALA A 106 3.03 14.27 27.74
N ARG A 107 1.96 13.50 27.83
CA ARG A 107 1.75 12.49 28.88
C ARG A 107 2.57 11.21 28.69
N SER A 108 3.11 10.96 27.50
CA SER A 108 4.02 9.83 27.27
C SER A 108 5.31 9.96 28.11
N VAL A 109 5.69 11.18 28.47
CA VAL A 109 6.88 11.51 29.28
C VAL A 109 6.56 11.86 30.74
N ALA A 110 5.27 11.84 31.17
CA ALA A 110 4.84 12.23 32.49
C ALA A 110 3.88 11.21 33.13
N PRO A 111 3.99 10.90 34.44
CA PRO A 111 3.17 9.88 35.11
C PRO A 111 1.76 10.40 35.47
N ILE A 112 1.04 11.04 34.54
CA ILE A 112 -0.29 11.59 34.75
C ILE A 112 -1.32 10.70 34.07
N GLY A 113 -2.50 10.53 34.66
CA GLY A 113 -3.57 9.65 34.16
C GLY A 113 -3.67 9.58 32.63
N LYS A 114 -3.64 8.37 32.09
CA LYS A 114 -3.47 8.06 30.67
C LYS A 114 -4.80 7.60 30.04
N PRO A 115 -5.73 8.52 29.62
CA PRO A 115 -6.92 8.12 28.87
C PRO A 115 -6.51 7.59 27.50
N ARG A 116 -7.11 6.48 27.07
CA ARG A 116 -6.89 5.91 25.74
C ARG A 116 -7.75 6.67 24.71
N GLY A 117 -7.11 7.58 23.98
CA GLY A 117 -7.74 8.31 22.89
C GLY A 117 -7.54 7.63 21.52
N ARG A 118 -8.36 8.06 20.53
CA ARG A 118 -8.22 7.62 19.11
C ARG A 118 -7.11 8.40 18.40
N ARG A 119 -6.78 9.62 18.87
CA ARG A 119 -5.76 10.48 18.26
C ARG A 119 -4.37 9.86 18.34
N GLN A 120 -3.51 10.23 17.41
CA GLN A 120 -2.16 9.67 17.30
C GLN A 120 -1.08 10.68 17.67
N PHE A 121 0.11 10.18 18.00
CA PHE A 121 1.40 10.85 17.96
C PHE A 121 2.44 9.86 17.43
N CYS A 122 3.60 10.34 17.01
CA CYS A 122 4.53 9.60 16.17
C CYS A 122 4.89 8.19 16.67
N SER A 123 5.33 8.05 17.92
CA SER A 123 5.70 6.75 18.50
C SER A 123 4.50 5.84 18.77
N ARG A 124 3.34 6.41 19.18
CA ARG A 124 2.09 5.65 19.33
C ARG A 124 1.65 5.03 18.01
N LEU A 125 1.69 5.78 16.91
CA LEU A 125 1.33 5.28 15.59
C LEU A 125 2.14 4.04 15.23
N VAL A 126 3.47 4.12 15.38
CA VAL A 126 4.39 3.00 15.12
C VAL A 126 4.11 1.82 16.05
N ALA A 127 4.01 2.06 17.35
CA ALA A 127 3.77 1.00 18.32
C ALA A 127 2.43 0.28 18.10
N ARG A 128 1.36 1.02 17.81
CA ARG A 128 0.02 0.45 17.49
C ARG A 128 0.01 -0.31 16.18
N ALA A 129 0.75 0.15 15.16
CA ALA A 129 0.85 -0.56 13.90
C ALA A 129 1.42 -1.98 14.10
N TYR A 130 2.47 -2.12 14.87
CA TYR A 130 3.02 -3.43 15.21
C TYR A 130 2.14 -4.24 16.17
N ALA A 131 1.50 -3.57 17.12
CA ALA A 131 0.57 -4.24 18.04
C ALA A 131 -0.67 -4.81 17.32
N SER A 132 -1.06 -4.25 16.17
CA SER A 132 -2.17 -4.77 15.35
C SER A 132 -1.92 -6.18 14.82
N VAL A 133 -0.67 -6.62 14.77
CA VAL A 133 -0.24 -7.97 14.40
C VAL A 133 0.33 -8.75 15.58
N GLY A 134 0.09 -8.30 16.81
CA GLY A 134 0.51 -8.99 18.04
C GLY A 134 1.97 -8.75 18.44
N ILE A 135 2.69 -7.83 17.80
CA ILE A 135 4.08 -7.48 18.14
C ILE A 135 4.08 -6.28 19.07
N GLN A 136 4.49 -6.49 20.32
CA GLN A 136 4.57 -5.45 21.34
C GLN A 136 6.00 -4.89 21.40
N LEU A 137 6.27 -3.81 20.66
CA LEU A 137 7.59 -3.18 20.58
C LEU A 137 8.02 -2.53 21.90
N VAL A 138 7.06 -2.07 22.70
CA VAL A 138 7.25 -1.32 23.95
C VAL A 138 6.24 -1.77 25.00
N GLU A 139 6.48 -1.48 26.27
CA GLU A 139 5.60 -1.88 27.38
C GLU A 139 4.18 -1.28 27.24
N ASP A 140 4.07 0.00 26.90
CA ASP A 140 2.79 0.70 26.72
C ASP A 140 2.73 1.32 25.30
N GLN A 141 2.06 0.62 24.36
CA GLN A 141 1.92 1.08 22.98
C GLN A 141 1.15 2.39 22.85
N ASP A 142 0.33 2.74 23.84
CA ASP A 142 -0.48 3.96 23.81
C ASP A 142 0.28 5.18 24.32
N TYR A 143 1.35 4.98 25.10
CA TYR A 143 2.10 6.04 25.73
C TYR A 143 3.61 5.77 25.74
N CYS A 144 4.16 5.47 24.59
CA CYS A 144 5.59 5.31 24.40
C CYS A 144 6.25 6.56 23.82
N THR A 145 7.56 6.64 24.00
CA THR A 145 8.42 7.66 23.40
C THR A 145 9.18 7.08 22.18
N PRO A 146 9.70 7.92 21.26
CA PRO A 146 10.61 7.44 20.21
C PRO A 146 11.86 6.75 20.76
N GLU A 147 12.34 7.18 21.92
CA GLU A 147 13.51 6.57 22.56
C GLU A 147 13.21 5.16 23.12
N GLU A 148 11.99 4.89 23.59
CA GLU A 148 11.60 3.54 24.00
C GLU A 148 11.51 2.60 22.80
N LEU A 149 11.06 3.08 21.62
CA LEU A 149 11.14 2.32 20.38
C LEU A 149 12.58 2.01 20.01
N ARG A 150 13.49 3.00 20.11
CA ARG A 150 14.93 2.82 19.82
C ARG A 150 15.56 1.74 20.70
N ARG A 151 15.12 1.65 21.96
CA ARG A 151 15.65 0.68 22.95
C ARG A 151 14.96 -0.67 22.93
N SER A 152 14.03 -0.88 22.03
CA SER A 152 13.31 -2.15 21.93
C SER A 152 14.25 -3.29 21.53
N ASP A 153 14.32 -4.34 22.34
CA ASP A 153 15.14 -5.54 22.07
C ASP A 153 14.66 -6.30 20.82
N LEU A 154 13.43 -6.04 20.36
CA LEU A 154 12.87 -6.64 19.15
C LEU A 154 13.41 -6.00 17.87
N LEU A 155 14.03 -4.83 17.96
CA LEU A 155 14.53 -4.07 16.82
C LEU A 155 16.05 -4.22 16.67
N GLN A 156 16.51 -4.12 15.44
CA GLN A 156 17.92 -3.97 15.09
C GLN A 156 18.11 -2.70 14.27
N GLU A 157 19.15 -1.96 14.58
CA GLU A 157 19.53 -0.78 13.81
C GLU A 157 20.10 -1.21 12.44
N LEU A 158 19.75 -0.46 11.41
CA LEU A 158 20.28 -0.63 10.06
C LEU A 158 21.51 0.29 9.91
N GLU A 159 22.60 -0.28 9.38
CA GLU A 159 23.83 0.47 9.16
C GLU A 159 23.78 1.23 7.82
N ASP A 160 24.54 2.33 7.72
CA ASP A 160 24.75 3.10 6.49
C ASP A 160 23.44 3.52 5.76
N ILE A 161 22.44 3.95 6.50
CA ILE A 161 21.13 4.32 5.95
C ILE A 161 21.06 5.74 5.40
N THR A 162 22.13 6.51 5.45
CA THR A 162 22.14 7.89 4.98
C THR A 162 23.20 8.11 3.90
N VAL A 163 22.87 8.96 2.93
CA VAL A 163 23.78 9.41 1.86
C VAL A 163 23.93 10.93 1.92
N SER A 164 25.11 11.42 1.56
CA SER A 164 25.37 12.86 1.48
C SER A 164 24.66 13.47 0.27
N VAL A 165 24.09 14.66 0.45
CA VAL A 165 23.44 15.44 -0.61
C VAL A 165 24.00 16.84 -0.67
N THR A 166 24.13 17.37 -1.87
CA THR A 166 24.61 18.74 -2.12
C THR A 166 23.49 19.78 -1.95
N ALA A 167 23.85 21.04 -1.80
CA ALA A 167 22.87 22.12 -1.72
C ALA A 167 22.10 22.30 -3.04
N GLU A 168 22.75 22.00 -4.17
CA GLU A 168 22.15 22.06 -5.50
C GLU A 168 21.06 20.98 -5.66
N GLU A 169 21.30 19.75 -5.22
CA GLU A 169 20.33 18.66 -5.24
C GLU A 169 19.11 18.98 -4.36
N VAL A 170 19.33 19.53 -3.17
CA VAL A 170 18.26 19.99 -2.27
C VAL A 170 17.42 21.09 -2.93
N ALA A 171 18.05 22.08 -3.55
CA ALA A 171 17.37 23.17 -4.26
C ALA A 171 16.54 22.63 -5.43
N ALA A 172 17.12 21.78 -6.27
CA ALA A 172 16.45 21.16 -7.40
C ALA A 172 15.22 20.31 -6.97
N MET A 173 15.32 19.60 -5.85
CA MET A 173 14.18 18.84 -5.32
C MET A 173 13.09 19.76 -4.76
N SER A 174 13.47 20.89 -4.16
CA SER A 174 12.52 21.86 -3.59
C SER A 174 11.71 22.61 -4.66
N GLU A 175 12.27 22.78 -5.86
CA GLU A 175 11.61 23.43 -7.00
C GLU A 175 10.55 22.51 -7.67
N ARG A 176 10.67 21.21 -7.50
CA ARG A 176 9.70 20.24 -8.07
C ARG A 176 8.38 20.29 -7.31
N SER A 177 7.26 20.13 -8.03
CA SER A 177 5.93 19.98 -7.41
C SER A 177 5.94 18.85 -6.39
N ASN A 178 5.16 18.99 -5.32
CA ASN A 178 5.01 17.98 -4.28
C ASN A 178 3.59 17.36 -4.31
N PRO A 179 3.39 16.25 -5.03
CA PRO A 179 2.07 15.62 -5.15
C PRO A 179 1.48 15.20 -3.79
N LEU A 180 2.32 14.79 -2.84
CA LEU A 180 1.85 14.41 -1.49
C LEU A 180 1.36 15.63 -0.69
N GLN A 181 1.86 16.83 -0.96
CA GLN A 181 1.32 18.04 -0.36
C GLN A 181 -0.08 18.34 -0.90
N LEU A 182 -0.27 18.28 -2.23
CA LEU A 182 -1.59 18.44 -2.84
C LEU A 182 -2.59 17.40 -2.33
N MET A 183 -2.16 16.15 -2.23
CA MET A 183 -2.96 15.06 -1.66
C MET A 183 -3.39 15.38 -0.22
N ARG A 184 -2.45 15.81 0.61
CA ARG A 184 -2.70 16.17 2.01
C ARG A 184 -3.68 17.35 2.14
N GLU A 185 -3.53 18.38 1.31
CA GLU A 185 -4.43 19.53 1.30
C GLU A 185 -5.87 19.12 0.93
N ALA A 186 -6.03 18.29 -0.12
CA ALA A 186 -7.31 17.76 -0.54
C ALA A 186 -7.94 16.86 0.55
N GLN A 187 -7.17 15.97 1.13
CA GLN A 187 -7.63 15.10 2.23
C GLN A 187 -8.06 15.90 3.45
N ASN A 188 -7.30 16.92 3.83
CA ASN A 188 -7.63 17.78 4.96
C ASN A 188 -8.91 18.59 4.71
N ALA A 189 -9.15 19.04 3.47
CA ALA A 189 -10.41 19.74 3.11
C ALA A 189 -11.62 18.83 3.27
N ILE A 190 -11.57 17.59 2.76
CA ILE A 190 -12.64 16.60 2.94
C ILE A 190 -12.87 16.31 4.43
N LEU A 191 -11.80 15.98 5.16
CA LEU A 191 -11.91 15.66 6.59
C LEU A 191 -12.44 16.85 7.41
N ALA A 192 -12.03 18.07 7.09
CA ALA A 192 -12.53 19.27 7.77
C ALA A 192 -14.04 19.45 7.55
N PHE A 193 -14.52 19.22 6.32
CA PHE A 193 -15.94 19.26 6.00
C PHE A 193 -16.72 18.18 6.76
N VAL A 194 -16.30 16.91 6.67
CA VAL A 194 -17.04 15.82 7.33
C VAL A 194 -17.03 15.96 8.84
N ARG A 195 -15.94 16.47 9.43
CA ARG A 195 -15.86 16.82 10.86
C ARG A 195 -16.81 17.93 11.28
N SER A 196 -17.24 18.77 10.37
CA SER A 196 -18.29 19.77 10.68
C SER A 196 -19.67 19.14 10.80
N LEU A 197 -19.88 17.95 10.20
CA LEU A 197 -21.11 17.16 10.30
C LEU A 197 -21.04 16.19 11.48
N ASP A 198 -19.94 15.49 11.65
CA ASP A 198 -19.67 14.56 12.76
C ASP A 198 -18.28 14.84 13.36
N PRO A 199 -18.20 15.51 14.55
CA PRO A 199 -16.93 15.86 15.19
C PRO A 199 -16.06 14.68 15.62
N ASP A 200 -16.63 13.46 15.69
CA ASP A 200 -15.93 12.23 16.09
C ASP A 200 -15.14 11.58 14.94
N VAL A 201 -15.27 12.12 13.73
CA VAL A 201 -14.48 11.67 12.57
C VAL A 201 -13.00 11.99 12.75
N GLU A 202 -12.17 10.96 12.73
CA GLU A 202 -10.71 11.10 12.84
C GLU A 202 -9.99 10.84 11.50
N ASN A 203 -10.46 9.91 10.67
CA ASN A 203 -9.79 9.48 9.42
C ASN A 203 -10.82 9.09 8.34
N PHE A 204 -10.32 8.59 7.19
CA PHE A 204 -11.18 8.20 6.06
C PHE A 204 -12.03 6.97 6.33
N THR A 205 -11.62 6.06 7.22
CA THR A 205 -12.48 4.96 7.65
C THR A 205 -13.76 5.49 8.35
N ASP A 206 -13.63 6.57 9.11
CA ASP A 206 -14.79 7.23 9.70
C ASP A 206 -15.64 7.97 8.65
N VAL A 207 -15.00 8.53 7.59
CA VAL A 207 -15.76 9.12 6.46
C VAL A 207 -16.62 8.05 5.79
N ASP A 208 -16.05 6.87 5.50
CA ASP A 208 -16.80 5.75 4.90
C ASP A 208 -17.96 5.31 5.80
N ARG A 209 -17.74 5.27 7.13
CA ARG A 209 -18.80 5.02 8.09
C ARG A 209 -19.92 6.08 8.00
N VAL A 210 -19.57 7.36 8.00
CA VAL A 210 -20.53 8.47 7.93
C VAL A 210 -21.33 8.41 6.63
N VAL A 211 -20.69 8.19 5.49
CA VAL A 211 -21.37 8.05 4.18
C VAL A 211 -22.38 6.90 4.20
N ARG A 212 -22.05 5.79 4.85
CA ARG A 212 -22.95 4.64 4.96
C ARG A 212 -24.12 4.90 5.90
N GLU A 213 -23.86 5.47 7.09
CA GLU A 213 -24.84 5.63 8.17
C GLU A 213 -25.74 6.86 8.00
N HIS A 214 -25.30 7.89 7.24
CA HIS A 214 -25.96 9.17 7.06
C HIS A 214 -26.22 9.49 5.58
N PRO A 215 -27.17 8.79 4.93
CA PRO A 215 -27.49 9.02 3.52
C PRO A 215 -27.92 10.48 3.22
N GLU A 216 -28.45 11.19 4.21
CA GLU A 216 -28.83 12.60 4.10
C GLU A 216 -27.64 13.55 3.91
N TRP A 217 -26.43 13.13 4.23
CA TRP A 217 -25.19 13.92 4.05
C TRP A 217 -24.41 13.56 2.79
N ASP A 218 -24.78 12.47 2.11
CA ASP A 218 -24.01 11.90 1.00
C ASP A 218 -23.74 12.91 -0.12
N ALA A 219 -24.77 13.62 -0.59
CA ALA A 219 -24.60 14.62 -1.65
C ALA A 219 -23.63 15.76 -1.26
N ALA A 220 -23.67 16.20 0.00
CA ALA A 220 -22.77 17.24 0.49
C ALA A 220 -21.32 16.73 0.64
N ILE A 221 -21.13 15.48 1.06
CA ILE A 221 -19.82 14.83 1.13
C ILE A 221 -19.27 14.62 -0.30
N ALA A 222 -20.11 14.16 -1.23
CA ALA A 222 -19.74 14.03 -2.64
C ALA A 222 -19.26 15.37 -3.24
N ASP A 223 -19.92 16.47 -2.90
CA ASP A 223 -19.51 17.82 -3.32
C ASP A 223 -18.16 18.23 -2.68
N ALA A 224 -17.91 17.87 -1.43
CA ALA A 224 -16.62 18.09 -0.80
C ALA A 224 -15.49 17.31 -1.51
N TYR A 225 -15.72 16.09 -1.97
CA TYR A 225 -14.76 15.34 -2.79
C TYR A 225 -14.49 16.05 -4.12
N ARG A 226 -15.51 16.54 -4.83
CA ARG A 226 -15.35 17.26 -6.10
C ARG A 226 -14.59 18.57 -5.94
N THR A 227 -14.90 19.32 -4.91
CA THR A 227 -14.33 20.67 -4.72
C THR A 227 -12.94 20.67 -4.07
N SER A 228 -12.55 19.59 -3.41
CA SER A 228 -11.23 19.45 -2.79
C SER A 228 -10.09 19.26 -3.79
N GLY A 229 -10.39 18.86 -5.03
CA GLY A 229 -9.41 18.43 -6.03
C GLY A 229 -8.91 17.00 -5.83
N TYR A 230 -9.41 16.26 -4.84
CA TYR A 230 -8.98 14.90 -4.52
C TYR A 230 -9.16 13.93 -5.71
N LEU A 231 -10.26 14.07 -6.42
CA LEU A 231 -10.63 13.18 -7.53
C LEU A 231 -9.75 13.38 -8.78
N ASP A 232 -9.01 14.50 -8.88
CA ASP A 232 -8.23 14.88 -10.06
C ASP A 232 -6.71 14.78 -9.83
N LEU A 233 -6.27 14.37 -8.63
CA LEU A 233 -4.84 14.32 -8.27
C LEU A 233 -4.02 13.40 -9.15
N TRP A 234 -4.59 12.31 -9.67
CA TRP A 234 -3.95 11.39 -10.60
C TRP A 234 -3.50 12.09 -11.90
N GLY A 235 -4.25 13.09 -12.36
CA GLY A 235 -3.95 13.84 -13.58
C GLY A 235 -2.67 14.67 -13.48
N HIS A 236 -2.24 15.06 -12.28
CA HIS A 236 -0.97 15.77 -12.08
C HIS A 236 0.24 14.90 -12.42
N GLU A 237 0.22 13.63 -11.99
CA GLU A 237 1.31 12.69 -12.30
C GLU A 237 1.37 12.38 -13.80
N LEU A 238 0.22 12.10 -14.40
CA LEU A 238 0.12 11.85 -15.84
C LEU A 238 0.60 13.06 -16.68
N SER A 239 0.26 14.27 -16.26
CA SER A 239 0.66 15.51 -16.95
C SER A 239 2.15 15.82 -16.77
N ALA A 240 2.69 15.57 -15.58
CA ALA A 240 4.10 15.83 -15.27
C ALA A 240 5.04 14.81 -15.92
N HIS A 241 4.60 13.56 -16.06
CA HIS A 241 5.42 12.45 -16.51
C HIS A 241 4.69 11.55 -17.53
N PRO A 242 4.21 12.07 -18.66
CA PRO A 242 3.44 11.30 -19.64
C PRO A 242 4.20 10.08 -20.18
N TYR A 243 5.55 10.17 -20.24
CA TYR A 243 6.41 9.09 -20.68
C TYR A 243 6.30 7.81 -19.82
N ARG A 244 5.85 7.93 -18.57
CA ARG A 244 5.66 6.76 -17.67
C ARG A 244 4.51 5.86 -18.10
N TYR A 245 3.62 6.35 -18.95
CA TYR A 245 2.38 5.71 -19.36
C TYR A 245 2.32 5.39 -20.85
N ASP A 246 3.38 5.69 -21.60
CA ASP A 246 3.46 5.48 -23.05
C ASP A 246 4.89 5.11 -23.46
N LEU A 247 5.05 3.95 -24.09
CA LEU A 247 6.36 3.43 -24.48
C LEU A 247 7.07 4.32 -25.48
N ALA A 248 6.36 4.91 -26.44
CA ALA A 248 6.97 5.77 -27.45
C ALA A 248 7.54 7.04 -26.82
N LEU A 249 6.78 7.64 -25.89
CA LEU A 249 7.25 8.79 -25.11
C LEU A 249 8.42 8.41 -24.18
N MET A 250 8.40 7.21 -23.60
CA MET A 250 9.50 6.72 -22.76
C MET A 250 10.78 6.52 -23.58
N GLU A 251 10.67 5.96 -24.78
CA GLU A 251 11.81 5.84 -25.70
C GLU A 251 12.37 7.20 -26.12
N GLU A 252 11.51 8.18 -26.38
CA GLU A 252 11.93 9.54 -26.70
C GLU A 252 12.61 10.24 -25.51
N ALA A 253 12.12 10.03 -24.29
CA ALA A 253 12.69 10.58 -23.06
C ALA A 253 14.00 9.87 -22.64
N ALA A 254 14.22 8.64 -23.08
CA ALA A 254 15.35 7.81 -22.69
C ALA A 254 16.60 8.14 -23.51
N GLU A 255 17.29 9.23 -23.17
CA GLU A 255 18.63 9.47 -23.70
C GLU A 255 19.64 8.44 -23.14
N PRO A 256 20.66 8.00 -23.90
CA PRO A 256 21.64 7.00 -23.44
C PRO A 256 22.29 7.31 -22.09
N ARG A 257 22.52 8.57 -21.78
CA ARG A 257 23.08 9.02 -20.49
C ARG A 257 22.12 8.83 -19.30
N LEU A 258 20.81 8.72 -19.58
CA LEU A 258 19.75 8.55 -18.58
C LEU A 258 19.25 7.09 -18.48
N PHE A 259 19.86 6.16 -19.22
CA PHE A 259 19.42 4.75 -19.23
C PHE A 259 19.49 4.12 -17.84
N ALA A 260 20.49 4.45 -17.02
CA ALA A 260 20.58 3.94 -15.66
C ALA A 260 19.41 4.44 -14.78
N ASP A 261 19.05 5.72 -14.89
CA ASP A 261 17.94 6.31 -14.13
C ASP A 261 16.59 5.76 -14.62
N MET A 262 16.42 5.60 -15.93
CA MET A 262 15.23 5.00 -16.52
C MET A 262 15.08 3.52 -16.12
N ARG A 263 16.19 2.75 -16.12
CA ARG A 263 16.23 1.38 -15.63
C ARG A 263 15.81 1.33 -14.17
N ALA A 264 16.39 2.17 -13.32
CA ALA A 264 16.05 2.24 -11.89
C ALA A 264 14.55 2.58 -11.67
N TYR A 265 14.02 3.53 -12.45
CA TYR A 265 12.60 3.86 -12.43
C TYR A 265 11.71 2.66 -12.82
N CYS A 266 12.01 1.99 -13.93
CA CYS A 266 11.23 0.85 -14.41
C CYS A 266 11.27 -0.34 -13.44
N VAL A 267 12.45 -0.66 -12.90
CA VAL A 267 12.64 -1.70 -11.87
C VAL A 267 11.85 -1.34 -10.60
N GLY A 268 11.96 -0.08 -10.13
CA GLY A 268 11.20 0.40 -8.99
C GLY A 268 9.68 0.28 -9.20
N THR A 269 9.19 0.66 -10.39
CA THR A 269 7.77 0.57 -10.76
C THR A 269 7.25 -0.87 -10.66
N ILE A 270 8.01 -1.84 -11.15
CA ILE A 270 7.63 -3.27 -11.09
C ILE A 270 7.65 -3.78 -9.65
N ARG A 271 8.69 -3.46 -8.88
CA ARG A 271 8.80 -3.86 -7.46
C ARG A 271 7.67 -3.31 -6.60
N GLU A 272 7.22 -2.09 -6.90
CA GLU A 272 6.18 -1.42 -6.13
C GLU A 272 4.76 -1.88 -6.48
N TYR A 273 4.59 -2.76 -7.45
CA TYR A 273 3.26 -3.20 -7.89
C TYR A 273 2.38 -3.67 -6.73
N TYR A 274 2.88 -4.57 -5.90
CA TYR A 274 2.11 -5.12 -4.79
C TYR A 274 1.87 -4.15 -3.64
N SER A 275 2.79 -3.24 -3.39
CA SER A 275 2.65 -2.24 -2.32
C SER A 275 1.89 -0.99 -2.75
N GLY A 276 1.88 -0.67 -4.04
CA GLY A 276 1.24 0.49 -4.64
C GLY A 276 -0.06 0.18 -5.38
N GLY A 277 0.05 -0.44 -6.55
CA GLY A 277 -1.06 -0.65 -7.48
C GLY A 277 -2.13 -1.60 -6.97
N LEU A 278 -1.75 -2.72 -6.36
CA LEU A 278 -2.70 -3.67 -5.80
C LEU A 278 -3.67 -3.03 -4.80
N ARG A 279 -3.22 -2.03 -4.06
CA ARG A 279 -4.07 -1.24 -3.15
C ARG A 279 -5.25 -0.60 -3.89
N PHE A 280 -5.06 -0.12 -5.10
CA PHE A 280 -6.13 0.49 -5.89
C PHE A 280 -7.20 -0.54 -6.26
N SER A 281 -6.79 -1.75 -6.66
CA SER A 281 -7.72 -2.85 -6.95
C SER A 281 -8.50 -3.31 -5.70
N VAL A 282 -7.85 -3.38 -4.54
CA VAL A 282 -8.50 -3.72 -3.26
C VAL A 282 -9.53 -2.66 -2.86
N ASN A 283 -9.19 -1.37 -3.00
CA ASN A 283 -10.11 -0.29 -2.70
C ASN A 283 -11.28 -0.25 -3.70
N LEU A 284 -11.01 -0.47 -4.98
CA LEU A 284 -12.07 -0.58 -6.00
C LEU A 284 -13.08 -1.65 -5.63
N ALA A 285 -12.61 -2.87 -5.34
CA ALA A 285 -13.48 -3.98 -4.95
C ALA A 285 -14.27 -3.68 -3.66
N HIS A 286 -13.65 -2.98 -2.69
CA HIS A 286 -14.35 -2.54 -1.48
C HIS A 286 -15.50 -1.57 -1.79
N TYR A 287 -15.26 -0.53 -2.61
CA TYR A 287 -16.29 0.45 -2.95
C TYR A 287 -17.37 -0.15 -3.85
N GLU A 288 -17.03 -1.04 -4.78
CA GLU A 288 -18.02 -1.76 -5.59
C GLU A 288 -18.95 -2.62 -4.72
N ALA A 289 -18.42 -3.33 -3.73
CA ALA A 289 -19.22 -4.10 -2.76
C ALA A 289 -20.12 -3.15 -1.93
N SER A 290 -19.56 -2.05 -1.41
CA SER A 290 -20.32 -1.05 -0.64
C SER A 290 -21.45 -0.43 -1.47
N GLN A 291 -21.23 -0.15 -2.76
CA GLN A 291 -22.24 0.38 -3.68
C GLN A 291 -23.39 -0.60 -3.93
N GLN A 292 -23.09 -1.91 -3.97
CA GLN A 292 -24.13 -2.94 -4.11
C GLN A 292 -25.01 -3.04 -2.85
N GLU A 293 -24.41 -2.90 -1.67
CA GLU A 293 -25.14 -2.99 -0.40
C GLU A 293 -25.98 -1.72 -0.12
N SER A 294 -25.40 -0.55 -0.36
CA SER A 294 -26.01 0.75 -0.04
C SER A 294 -25.53 1.81 -1.03
N PRO A 295 -26.24 2.00 -2.16
CA PRO A 295 -25.86 2.97 -3.17
C PRO A 295 -25.70 4.39 -2.62
N ARG A 296 -24.56 5.04 -2.91
CA ARG A 296 -24.22 6.41 -2.51
C ARG A 296 -23.52 7.14 -3.64
N GLU A 297 -23.75 8.42 -3.76
CA GLU A 297 -23.10 9.27 -4.75
C GLU A 297 -21.59 9.38 -4.48
N THR A 298 -21.19 9.56 -3.23
CA THR A 298 -19.77 9.57 -2.81
C THR A 298 -19.06 8.27 -3.19
N VAL A 299 -19.69 7.12 -2.96
CA VAL A 299 -19.12 5.82 -3.31
C VAL A 299 -18.97 5.68 -4.82
N SER A 300 -19.94 6.16 -5.62
CA SER A 300 -19.83 6.16 -7.08
C SER A 300 -18.63 6.97 -7.57
N LEU A 301 -18.38 8.16 -7.03
CA LEU A 301 -17.21 8.98 -7.35
C LEU A 301 -15.89 8.26 -7.01
N LEU A 302 -15.85 7.54 -5.90
CA LEU A 302 -14.67 6.77 -5.50
C LEU A 302 -14.45 5.55 -6.39
N ILE A 303 -15.50 4.87 -6.86
CA ILE A 303 -15.39 3.81 -7.86
C ILE A 303 -14.76 4.36 -9.15
N ASP A 304 -15.26 5.46 -9.70
CA ASP A 304 -14.73 6.09 -10.92
C ASP A 304 -13.23 6.47 -10.74
N LEU A 305 -12.88 7.03 -9.58
CA LEU A 305 -11.49 7.34 -9.23
C LEU A 305 -10.62 6.08 -9.22
N TYR A 306 -11.03 5.04 -8.48
CA TYR A 306 -10.20 3.84 -8.34
C TYR A 306 -10.12 3.02 -9.64
N GLN A 307 -11.15 3.01 -10.49
CA GLN A 307 -11.07 2.45 -11.84
C GLN A 307 -10.01 3.17 -12.68
N THR A 308 -9.94 4.49 -12.57
CA THR A 308 -8.91 5.29 -13.25
C THR A 308 -7.51 4.97 -12.72
N LEU A 309 -7.35 4.90 -11.40
CA LEU A 309 -6.07 4.59 -10.76
C LEU A 309 -5.56 3.18 -11.09
N VAL A 310 -6.44 2.18 -11.12
CA VAL A 310 -6.10 0.80 -11.52
C VAL A 310 -5.61 0.77 -12.97
N ARG A 311 -6.38 1.35 -13.89
CA ARG A 311 -6.03 1.40 -15.30
C ARG A 311 -4.69 2.11 -15.54
N ASP A 312 -4.47 3.24 -14.89
CA ASP A 312 -3.25 4.02 -15.09
C ASP A 312 -2.02 3.34 -14.46
N ASP A 313 -2.19 2.64 -13.33
CA ASP A 313 -1.11 1.85 -12.74
C ASP A 313 -0.73 0.65 -13.62
N GLU A 314 -1.71 -0.07 -14.18
CA GLU A 314 -1.49 -1.14 -15.16
C GLU A 314 -0.73 -0.63 -16.40
N ARG A 315 -1.11 0.52 -16.94
CA ARG A 315 -0.41 1.15 -18.07
C ARG A 315 1.04 1.48 -17.72
N ARG A 316 1.27 2.05 -16.54
CA ARG A 316 2.62 2.41 -16.07
C ARG A 316 3.52 1.19 -15.93
N ILE A 317 3.00 0.11 -15.35
CA ILE A 317 3.73 -1.15 -15.18
C ILE A 317 4.03 -1.78 -16.53
N GLU A 318 3.05 -1.85 -17.42
CA GLU A 318 3.22 -2.43 -18.74
C GLU A 318 4.25 -1.63 -19.58
N THR A 319 4.21 -0.30 -19.52
CA THR A 319 5.21 0.57 -20.16
C THR A 319 6.62 0.28 -19.64
N ALA A 320 6.78 0.17 -18.30
CA ALA A 320 8.06 -0.14 -17.67
C ALA A 320 8.58 -1.53 -18.09
N ARG A 321 7.71 -2.54 -18.12
CA ARG A 321 8.05 -3.90 -18.56
C ARG A 321 8.48 -3.95 -20.02
N GLN A 322 7.74 -3.29 -20.91
CA GLN A 322 8.07 -3.24 -22.34
C GLN A 322 9.41 -2.55 -22.58
N TRP A 323 9.68 -1.45 -21.87
CA TRP A 323 10.96 -0.75 -21.98
C TRP A 323 12.12 -1.61 -21.48
N LEU A 324 12.00 -2.27 -20.31
CA LEU A 324 13.00 -3.20 -19.81
C LEU A 324 13.20 -4.39 -20.75
N ALA A 325 12.14 -4.99 -21.27
CA ALA A 325 12.23 -6.10 -22.21
C ALA A 325 13.05 -5.76 -23.46
N LYS A 326 13.05 -4.51 -23.87
CA LYS A 326 13.79 -4.02 -25.01
C LYS A 326 15.27 -3.72 -24.68
N HIS A 327 15.56 -3.10 -23.53
CA HIS A 327 16.88 -2.56 -23.20
C HIS A 327 17.64 -3.37 -22.16
N PHE A 328 16.93 -4.06 -21.26
CA PHE A 328 17.47 -4.84 -20.14
C PHE A 328 16.61 -6.11 -19.93
N PRO A 329 16.55 -7.01 -20.93
CA PRO A 329 15.65 -8.17 -20.89
C PRO A 329 15.85 -9.07 -19.67
N GLU A 330 17.07 -9.11 -19.12
CA GLU A 330 17.40 -9.86 -17.92
C GLU A 330 16.71 -9.35 -16.65
N ASP A 331 16.25 -8.10 -16.65
CA ASP A 331 15.61 -7.50 -15.47
C ASP A 331 14.10 -7.77 -15.40
N VAL A 332 13.44 -8.13 -16.51
CA VAL A 332 12.00 -8.17 -16.61
C VAL A 332 11.36 -9.06 -15.54
N ASP A 333 11.92 -10.24 -15.33
CA ASP A 333 11.37 -11.24 -14.41
C ASP A 333 12.04 -11.24 -13.04
N GLN A 334 13.25 -10.64 -12.91
CA GLN A 334 14.01 -10.64 -11.65
C GLN A 334 13.36 -9.81 -10.53
N HIS A 335 12.56 -8.82 -10.90
CA HIS A 335 12.00 -7.85 -9.98
C HIS A 335 10.50 -8.04 -9.73
N LEU A 336 9.88 -9.02 -10.41
CA LEU A 336 8.51 -9.42 -10.10
C LEU A 336 8.50 -10.24 -8.81
N GLU A 337 7.92 -9.70 -7.77
CA GLU A 337 7.57 -10.48 -6.60
C GLU A 337 6.32 -11.30 -6.92
N TRP A 338 6.52 -12.58 -7.20
CA TRP A 338 5.41 -13.52 -7.37
C TRP A 338 4.80 -13.82 -6.00
N ILE A 339 3.50 -13.56 -5.87
CA ILE A 339 2.75 -14.05 -4.71
C ILE A 339 2.44 -15.52 -4.98
N GLU A 340 3.04 -16.37 -4.19
CA GLU A 340 2.83 -17.81 -4.29
C GLU A 340 1.32 -18.12 -4.09
N PRO A 341 0.68 -18.82 -5.05
CA PRO A 341 -0.71 -19.20 -4.93
C PRO A 341 -0.98 -20.01 -3.66
N HIS A 342 -2.17 -19.83 -3.10
CA HIS A 342 -2.67 -20.54 -1.93
C HIS A 342 -1.94 -20.22 -0.61
N THR A 343 -1.06 -19.19 -0.60
CA THR A 343 -0.51 -18.65 0.66
C THR A 343 -1.52 -17.75 1.37
N PRO A 344 -1.36 -17.47 2.68
CA PRO A 344 -2.22 -16.55 3.41
C PRO A 344 -2.31 -15.15 2.77
N LEU A 345 -1.19 -14.62 2.25
CA LEU A 345 -1.18 -13.34 1.54
C LEU A 345 -1.97 -13.42 0.23
N TRP A 346 -1.81 -14.50 -0.54
CA TRP A 346 -2.56 -14.72 -1.77
C TRP A 346 -4.07 -14.74 -1.50
N PHE A 347 -4.53 -15.50 -0.51
CA PHE A 347 -5.95 -15.53 -0.13
C PHE A 347 -6.45 -14.17 0.37
N TRP A 348 -5.63 -13.45 1.14
CA TRP A 348 -6.00 -12.12 1.62
C TRP A 348 -6.28 -11.15 0.47
N ILE A 349 -5.50 -11.22 -0.62
CA ILE A 349 -5.67 -10.41 -1.82
C ILE A 349 -6.89 -10.88 -2.61
N VAL A 350 -6.92 -12.17 -2.97
CA VAL A 350 -7.92 -12.74 -3.87
C VAL A 350 -9.32 -12.64 -3.28
N ASP A 351 -9.50 -12.86 -1.98
CA ASP A 351 -10.80 -12.70 -1.33
C ASP A 351 -11.36 -11.27 -1.43
N ARG A 352 -10.50 -10.28 -1.63
CA ARG A 352 -10.90 -8.87 -1.77
C ARG A 352 -11.12 -8.44 -3.21
N VAL A 353 -10.29 -8.92 -4.11
CA VAL A 353 -10.30 -8.53 -5.53
C VAL A 353 -11.21 -9.45 -6.35
N GLU A 354 -11.16 -10.74 -6.09
CA GLU A 354 -11.90 -11.76 -6.83
C GLU A 354 -12.37 -12.90 -5.91
N PRO A 355 -13.40 -12.67 -5.08
CA PRO A 355 -13.84 -13.61 -4.04
C PRO A 355 -14.21 -15.02 -4.57
N ARG A 356 -14.71 -15.08 -5.83
CA ARG A 356 -15.06 -16.36 -6.47
C ARG A 356 -13.83 -17.23 -6.71
N LEU A 357 -12.72 -16.62 -7.13
CA LEU A 357 -11.44 -17.32 -7.30
C LEU A 357 -10.93 -17.86 -5.96
N GLY A 358 -11.01 -17.07 -4.89
CA GLY A 358 -10.63 -17.49 -3.54
C GLY A 358 -11.45 -18.69 -3.05
N ALA A 359 -12.77 -18.66 -3.25
CA ALA A 359 -13.65 -19.77 -2.91
C ALA A 359 -13.34 -21.04 -3.72
N SER A 360 -13.13 -20.89 -5.04
CA SER A 360 -12.76 -22.00 -5.92
C SER A 360 -11.42 -22.64 -5.53
N ALA A 361 -10.41 -21.81 -5.23
CA ALA A 361 -9.11 -22.29 -4.80
C ALA A 361 -9.18 -23.09 -3.47
N ARG A 362 -9.96 -22.61 -2.50
CA ARG A 362 -10.17 -23.38 -1.24
C ARG A 362 -10.85 -24.71 -1.49
N LEU A 363 -11.84 -24.73 -2.38
CA LEU A 363 -12.49 -25.99 -2.77
C LEU A 363 -11.49 -26.94 -3.43
N SER A 364 -10.62 -26.43 -4.32
CA SER A 364 -9.57 -27.22 -4.98
C SER A 364 -8.60 -27.81 -3.95
N ILE A 365 -8.13 -27.01 -2.98
CA ILE A 365 -7.23 -27.47 -1.91
C ILE A 365 -7.87 -28.58 -1.08
N THR A 366 -9.14 -28.41 -0.67
CA THR A 366 -9.85 -29.41 0.14
C THR A 366 -10.09 -30.72 -0.61
N ARG A 367 -10.03 -30.69 -1.95
CA ARG A 367 -10.27 -31.82 -2.85
C ARG A 367 -9.03 -32.26 -3.62
N GLU A 368 -7.85 -31.79 -3.23
CA GLU A 368 -6.59 -32.03 -3.95
C GLU A 368 -6.34 -33.51 -4.31
N HIS A 369 -6.74 -34.41 -3.43
CA HIS A 369 -6.64 -35.86 -3.63
C HIS A 369 -7.96 -36.52 -4.05
N SER A 370 -9.00 -35.72 -4.35
CA SER A 370 -10.30 -36.22 -4.78
C SER A 370 -10.31 -36.46 -6.28
N GLU A 371 -10.81 -37.61 -6.69
CA GLU A 371 -11.06 -37.91 -8.09
C GLU A 371 -12.22 -37.08 -8.69
N GLU A 372 -12.90 -36.29 -7.89
CA GLU A 372 -14.08 -35.51 -8.28
C GLU A 372 -13.81 -34.07 -8.68
N VAL A 373 -12.53 -33.62 -8.70
CA VAL A 373 -12.16 -32.22 -8.95
C VAL A 373 -11.91 -31.96 -10.44
N CYS A 374 -12.47 -30.87 -10.94
CA CYS A 374 -12.23 -30.38 -12.30
C CYS A 374 -10.78 -29.93 -12.50
N SER A 375 -10.11 -30.45 -13.51
CA SER A 375 -8.71 -30.11 -13.85
C SER A 375 -8.51 -28.65 -14.29
N SER A 376 -9.59 -27.91 -14.56
CA SER A 376 -9.52 -26.53 -15.03
C SER A 376 -9.88 -25.49 -13.98
N CYS A 377 -10.86 -25.77 -13.08
CA CYS A 377 -11.37 -24.77 -12.13
C CYS A 377 -11.55 -25.29 -10.68
N GLY A 378 -11.34 -26.58 -10.45
CA GLY A 378 -11.47 -27.18 -9.10
C GLY A 378 -12.89 -27.50 -8.65
N ASP A 379 -13.92 -27.23 -9.44
CA ASP A 379 -15.31 -27.59 -9.12
C ASP A 379 -15.56 -29.09 -9.19
N PRO A 380 -16.63 -29.63 -8.59
CA PRO A 380 -17.04 -31.03 -8.75
C PRO A 380 -17.13 -31.42 -10.20
N ALA A 381 -16.51 -32.54 -10.59
CA ALA A 381 -16.28 -32.88 -11.96
C ALA A 381 -16.53 -34.36 -12.28
N LYS A 382 -16.62 -34.66 -13.56
CA LYS A 382 -16.69 -36.02 -14.11
C LYS A 382 -15.63 -36.20 -15.18
N ASP A 383 -15.28 -37.44 -15.48
CA ASP A 383 -14.34 -37.72 -16.56
C ASP A 383 -15.02 -37.62 -17.94
N TYR A 384 -14.33 -36.99 -18.86
CA TYR A 384 -14.75 -36.86 -20.27
C TYR A 384 -13.64 -37.35 -21.17
N ARG A 385 -13.96 -38.23 -22.09
CA ARG A 385 -13.07 -38.70 -23.15
C ARG A 385 -12.94 -37.66 -24.24
N ILE A 386 -11.70 -37.40 -24.68
CA ILE A 386 -11.40 -36.57 -25.83
C ILE A 386 -11.53 -37.43 -27.08
N LEU A 387 -12.50 -37.13 -27.94
CA LEU A 387 -12.78 -37.94 -29.13
C LEU A 387 -11.83 -37.68 -30.30
N ASN A 388 -11.28 -36.46 -30.39
CA ASN A 388 -10.30 -36.13 -31.41
C ASN A 388 -8.88 -36.37 -30.88
N PRO A 389 -8.16 -37.42 -31.34
CA PRO A 389 -6.81 -37.73 -30.83
C PRO A 389 -5.79 -36.60 -31.07
N ALA A 390 -6.00 -35.74 -32.07
CA ALA A 390 -5.13 -34.60 -32.35
C ALA A 390 -5.24 -33.49 -31.27
N GLU A 391 -6.28 -33.56 -30.45
CA GLU A 391 -6.52 -32.60 -29.35
C GLU A 391 -6.16 -33.16 -27.98
N ALA A 392 -5.84 -34.44 -27.91
CA ALA A 392 -5.39 -35.10 -26.68
C ALA A 392 -3.89 -34.88 -26.48
N MET A 393 -3.48 -34.55 -25.26
CA MET A 393 -2.07 -34.59 -24.90
C MET A 393 -1.58 -36.03 -24.84
N PRO A 394 -0.32 -36.31 -25.23
CA PRO A 394 0.22 -37.68 -25.14
C PRO A 394 0.06 -38.26 -23.74
N GLY A 395 -0.61 -39.43 -23.67
CA GLY A 395 -0.87 -40.11 -22.40
C GLY A 395 -2.09 -39.61 -21.60
N VAL A 396 -2.85 -38.62 -22.11
CA VAL A 396 -4.04 -38.07 -21.45
C VAL A 396 -5.28 -38.25 -22.34
N PRO A 397 -5.92 -39.43 -22.32
CA PRO A 397 -7.06 -39.73 -23.21
C PRO A 397 -8.38 -39.12 -22.70
N SER A 398 -8.43 -38.67 -21.46
CA SER A 398 -9.62 -38.08 -20.82
C SER A 398 -9.26 -36.89 -19.97
N LEU A 399 -10.22 -36.00 -19.78
CA LEU A 399 -10.10 -34.83 -18.91
C LEU A 399 -11.22 -34.91 -17.86
N ARG A 400 -10.88 -34.57 -16.63
CA ARG A 400 -11.87 -34.40 -15.57
C ARG A 400 -12.36 -32.96 -15.60
N LEU A 401 -13.63 -32.73 -15.89
CA LEU A 401 -14.22 -31.42 -16.12
C LEU A 401 -15.59 -31.28 -15.43
N CYS A 402 -15.85 -30.08 -14.89
CA CYS A 402 -17.19 -29.68 -14.47
C CYS A 402 -18.08 -29.32 -15.67
N GLY A 403 -19.38 -29.19 -15.45
CA GLY A 403 -20.34 -28.85 -16.51
C GLY A 403 -19.99 -27.58 -17.27
N ASP A 404 -19.59 -26.53 -16.57
CA ASP A 404 -19.24 -25.23 -17.18
C ASP A 404 -17.99 -25.33 -18.04
N CYS A 405 -16.94 -26.02 -17.56
CA CYS A 405 -15.72 -26.23 -18.33
C CYS A 405 -15.96 -27.11 -19.58
N VAL A 406 -16.88 -28.06 -19.50
CA VAL A 406 -17.33 -28.82 -20.67
C VAL A 406 -18.07 -27.94 -21.66
N PHE A 407 -19.01 -27.12 -21.18
CA PHE A 407 -19.77 -26.19 -22.03
C PHE A 407 -18.85 -25.22 -22.76
N ILE A 408 -17.90 -24.59 -22.05
CA ILE A 408 -16.92 -23.68 -22.64
C ILE A 408 -16.10 -24.38 -23.73
N ARG A 409 -15.57 -25.59 -23.45
CA ARG A 409 -14.75 -26.33 -24.42
C ARG A 409 -15.53 -26.76 -25.63
N LYS A 410 -16.80 -27.17 -25.48
CA LYS A 410 -17.71 -27.45 -26.61
C LYS A 410 -17.97 -26.22 -27.45
N GLY A 411 -18.08 -25.04 -26.85
CA GLY A 411 -18.18 -23.77 -27.55
C GLY A 411 -16.97 -23.46 -28.46
N PHE A 412 -15.79 -23.99 -28.12
CA PHE A 412 -14.59 -23.96 -28.96
C PHE A 412 -14.46 -25.16 -29.93
N GLY A 413 -15.55 -25.90 -30.16
CA GLY A 413 -15.59 -27.03 -31.09
C GLY A 413 -14.98 -28.32 -30.58
N LYS A 414 -14.62 -28.41 -29.26
CA LYS A 414 -14.10 -29.66 -28.68
C LYS A 414 -15.20 -30.70 -28.53
N VAL A 415 -14.91 -31.93 -28.97
CA VAL A 415 -15.85 -33.06 -28.88
C VAL A 415 -15.48 -33.91 -27.68
N LEU A 416 -16.33 -33.85 -26.66
CA LEU A 416 -16.11 -34.50 -25.34
C LEU A 416 -17.31 -35.42 -25.03
N GLU A 417 -17.05 -36.67 -24.65
CA GLU A 417 -18.03 -37.63 -24.18
C GLU A 417 -17.79 -37.98 -22.69
N PRO A 418 -18.86 -38.03 -21.87
CA PRO A 418 -18.71 -38.49 -20.49
C PRO A 418 -18.22 -39.93 -20.45
N VAL A 419 -17.31 -40.22 -19.53
CA VAL A 419 -16.88 -41.58 -19.20
C VAL A 419 -17.82 -42.07 -18.13
N ASN A 420 -18.59 -43.14 -18.43
CA ASN A 420 -19.55 -43.78 -17.48
C ASN A 420 -18.82 -44.59 -16.43
#